data_68bc7409d048be83a5a8c1584cf013ce
#
_entry.id   68bc7409d048be83a5a8c1584cf013ce
#
_cell.length_a   1.000
_cell.length_b   1.000
_cell.length_c   1.000
_cell.angle_alpha   90.00
_cell.angle_beta   90.00
_cell.angle_gamma   90.00
#
_symmetry.space_group_name_H-M   'P 1'
#
loop_
_entity.id
_entity.type
_entity.pdbx_description
1 polymer ?
#
loop_
_entity_poly.entity_id
_entity_poly.type
_entity_poly.pdbx_seq_one_letter_code
_entity_poly.pdbx_strand_id
1 'polypeptide(L)'
;MPVHPLEWSVHCATARPSACGARCRQNKYHQNGNLVSVDLDSLPVTLTDIERAAELLEGVIERTPVAHSRALSQRLGSEVFFKCENLQRAGSFKVRGAYVRMAKLSEEEKKRGVVAASAGNHAQGVALAADRLGIKARIYMPLGAALPKITATRDHGAEVELHGVTVDEALAEAKRYAEETGAVFVHPFDNEDIIAGQGTIGLEILEQVPDVDTVIVGVGGGGLLAGLSAAVRAKEQKLGKKIKIIGVQAEHAAAYPLSLAADALVPLKKVSTIADGIAVGRPGQMPFSIIKELVDDVATVSEDDIARALIFLMERNKLVVEPAGSVPVAALMNGKLKEEYGDLGTVVCVLSGGNIDPMLMLKVIQRGLSAAGRYMTVKMMLSDRPGELATISRIISENDANVTGVDHTRVGGSLSMGDVSITIDMETKGVEHCRQVISALEDEGFKPIIVY
;
A
#
# COMPACT_ATOMS: atom_id res chain seq x y z
N MET A 1 6.10 -7.99 -38.43
CA MET A 1 5.58 -6.62 -38.46
C MET A 1 5.86 -6.00 -37.10
N PRO A 2 6.60 -4.88 -36.99
CA PRO A 2 6.93 -4.30 -35.68
C PRO A 2 5.71 -3.55 -35.13
N VAL A 3 5.42 -3.81 -33.86
CA VAL A 3 4.36 -3.15 -33.10
C VAL A 3 4.88 -1.82 -32.59
N HIS A 4 4.28 -0.72 -33.04
CA HIS A 4 4.57 0.63 -32.59
C HIS A 4 4.20 0.82 -31.10
N PRO A 5 5.01 1.56 -30.32
CA PRO A 5 4.66 1.91 -28.94
C PRO A 5 3.57 3.00 -28.95
N LEU A 6 2.47 2.72 -28.23
CA LEU A 6 1.39 3.68 -28.00
C LEU A 6 1.84 4.75 -27.01
N GLU A 7 2.01 5.98 -27.49
CA GLU A 7 2.17 7.19 -26.68
C GLU A 7 0.85 7.53 -25.96
N TRP A 8 0.91 7.60 -24.64
CA TRP A 8 -0.18 8.05 -23.80
C TRP A 8 -0.05 9.55 -23.53
N SER A 9 -0.55 10.38 -24.43
CA SER A 9 -0.74 11.80 -24.14
C SER A 9 -2.17 12.03 -23.65
N VAL A 10 -2.35 12.19 -22.34
CA VAL A 10 -3.60 12.62 -21.73
C VAL A 10 -3.64 14.14 -21.75
N HIS A 11 -4.41 14.74 -22.65
CA HIS A 11 -4.82 16.13 -22.53
C HIS A 11 -5.92 16.24 -21.47
N CYS A 12 -5.55 16.61 -20.26
CA CYS A 12 -6.52 17.03 -19.25
C CYS A 12 -6.70 18.55 -19.35
N ALA A 13 -7.91 18.98 -19.65
CA ALA A 13 -8.29 20.39 -19.70
C ALA A 13 -8.21 21.02 -18.31
N THR A 14 -7.39 22.01 -18.19
CA THR A 14 -7.36 23.21 -17.34
C THR A 14 -8.24 23.28 -16.10
N ALA A 15 -7.65 22.97 -14.95
CA ALA A 15 -7.83 23.71 -13.71
C ALA A 15 -6.43 23.93 -13.12
N ARG A 16 -6.00 25.19 -13.04
CA ARG A 16 -4.71 25.55 -12.41
C ARG A 16 -4.79 25.29 -10.91
N PRO A 17 -3.97 24.39 -10.35
CA PRO A 17 -3.70 24.44 -8.91
C PRO A 17 -2.68 25.56 -8.68
N SER A 18 -2.98 26.38 -7.67
CA SER A 18 -2.08 27.37 -7.10
C SER A 18 -0.71 26.75 -6.81
N ALA A 19 0.32 27.43 -7.32
CA ALA A 19 1.72 27.09 -7.11
C ALA A 19 2.05 27.06 -5.60
N CYS A 20 2.00 25.89 -5.00
CA CYS A 20 2.76 25.60 -3.79
C CYS A 20 4.11 25.04 -4.26
N GLY A 21 5.13 25.91 -4.20
CA GLY A 21 6.46 25.59 -4.73
C GLY A 21 7.04 24.35 -4.07
N ALA A 22 7.15 23.30 -4.85
CA ALA A 22 8.10 22.22 -4.60
C ALA A 22 9.51 22.81 -4.70
N ARG A 23 10.04 23.35 -3.59
CA ARG A 23 11.48 23.51 -3.44
C ARG A 23 12.03 22.09 -3.27
N CYS A 24 12.57 21.57 -4.36
CA CYS A 24 13.49 20.45 -4.34
C CYS A 24 14.43 20.63 -3.14
N ARG A 25 14.30 19.80 -2.10
CA ARG A 25 15.32 19.70 -1.07
C ARG A 25 16.55 19.19 -1.79
N GLN A 26 17.58 20.03 -1.93
CA GLN A 26 18.92 19.53 -2.16
C GLN A 26 19.16 18.51 -1.03
N ASN A 27 19.25 17.26 -1.42
CA ASN A 27 19.51 16.13 -0.54
C ASN A 27 20.66 16.53 0.38
N LYS A 28 20.52 16.43 1.70
CA LYS A 28 21.58 16.72 2.68
C LYS A 28 22.86 15.93 2.37
N TYR A 29 22.75 14.84 1.62
CA TYR A 29 23.85 14.05 1.06
C TYR A 29 24.56 14.71 -0.15
N HIS A 30 24.04 15.84 -0.69
CA HIS A 30 24.59 16.58 -1.84
C HIS A 30 24.91 18.05 -1.52
N GLN A 31 25.54 18.32 -0.42
CA GLN A 31 26.35 19.54 -0.31
C GLN A 31 27.76 19.21 -0.82
N ASN A 32 28.06 19.66 -2.03
CA ASN A 32 29.42 19.65 -2.65
C ASN A 32 30.04 18.27 -2.95
N GLY A 33 29.26 17.23 -3.27
CA GLY A 33 29.86 15.95 -3.70
C GLY A 33 30.52 15.12 -2.60
N ASN A 34 30.48 15.56 -1.35
CA ASN A 34 31.00 14.82 -0.21
C ASN A 34 29.85 14.16 0.55
N LEU A 35 29.96 12.84 0.79
CA LEU A 35 29.15 12.09 1.72
C LEU A 35 29.31 12.72 3.12
N VAL A 36 28.27 13.39 3.63
CA VAL A 36 28.17 13.67 5.06
C VAL A 36 28.00 12.31 5.71
N SER A 37 29.03 11.83 6.40
CA SER A 37 28.99 10.55 7.11
C SER A 37 27.98 10.66 8.24
N VAL A 38 26.80 10.03 8.07
CA VAL A 38 25.90 9.80 9.20
C VAL A 38 26.58 8.79 10.11
N ASP A 39 26.67 9.11 11.38
CA ASP A 39 27.13 8.16 12.39
C ASP A 39 26.03 7.10 12.61
N LEU A 40 26.17 5.97 11.91
CA LEU A 40 25.20 4.88 11.94
C LEU A 40 25.15 4.17 13.29
N ASP A 41 26.21 4.28 14.10
CA ASP A 41 26.28 3.70 15.44
C ASP A 41 25.52 4.55 16.48
N SER A 42 25.24 5.82 16.17
CA SER A 42 24.42 6.71 17.01
C SER A 42 22.91 6.58 16.77
N LEU A 43 22.49 5.79 15.80
CA LEU A 43 21.07 5.58 15.50
C LEU A 43 20.37 4.77 16.59
N PRO A 44 19.07 4.98 16.83
CA PRO A 44 18.30 4.20 17.78
C PRO A 44 18.28 2.68 17.49
N VAL A 45 18.52 2.29 16.24
CA VAL A 45 18.61 0.88 15.80
C VAL A 45 19.84 0.75 14.90
N THR A 46 20.77 -0.09 15.31
CA THR A 46 22.04 -0.34 14.62
C THR A 46 22.00 -1.60 13.76
N LEU A 47 23.02 -1.80 12.91
CA LEU A 47 23.19 -3.05 12.17
C LEU A 47 23.28 -4.27 13.11
N THR A 48 23.97 -4.14 14.24
CA THR A 48 24.11 -5.21 15.24
C THR A 48 22.75 -5.63 15.81
N ASP A 49 21.85 -4.68 16.06
CA ASP A 49 20.49 -4.98 16.52
C ASP A 49 19.69 -5.73 15.47
N ILE A 50 19.86 -5.37 14.20
CA ILE A 50 19.17 -6.02 13.07
C ILE A 50 19.74 -7.44 12.83
N GLU A 51 21.05 -7.63 12.91
CA GLU A 51 21.69 -8.94 12.78
C GLU A 51 21.26 -9.88 13.92
N ARG A 52 21.21 -9.40 15.18
CA ARG A 52 20.64 -10.15 16.31
C ARG A 52 19.15 -10.47 16.11
N ALA A 53 18.40 -9.53 15.54
CA ALA A 53 17.00 -9.79 15.20
C ALA A 53 16.88 -10.88 14.14
N ALA A 54 17.77 -10.94 13.15
CA ALA A 54 17.80 -12.01 12.14
C ALA A 54 18.06 -13.38 12.77
N GLU A 55 19.01 -13.47 13.71
CA GLU A 55 19.28 -14.70 14.50
C GLU A 55 18.04 -15.17 15.27
N LEU A 56 17.32 -14.26 15.95
CA LEU A 56 16.08 -14.58 16.66
C LEU A 56 14.95 -15.05 15.76
N LEU A 57 14.95 -14.63 14.50
CA LEU A 57 13.92 -14.97 13.51
C LEU A 57 14.21 -16.26 12.74
N GLU A 58 15.37 -16.85 12.90
CA GLU A 58 15.75 -18.11 12.23
C GLU A 58 14.79 -19.25 12.59
N GLY A 59 14.23 -19.91 11.59
CA GLY A 59 13.21 -20.97 11.75
C GLY A 59 11.82 -20.48 12.18
N VAL A 60 11.65 -19.19 12.50
CA VAL A 60 10.36 -18.59 12.91
C VAL A 60 9.60 -18.04 11.72
N ILE A 61 10.28 -17.35 10.84
CA ILE A 61 9.71 -16.71 9.65
C ILE A 61 10.10 -17.46 8.37
N GLU A 62 9.43 -17.12 7.28
CA GLU A 62 9.89 -17.54 5.95
C GLU A 62 10.90 -16.53 5.40
N ARG A 63 12.00 -17.02 4.83
CA ARG A 63 12.83 -16.19 3.95
C ARG A 63 12.07 -16.02 2.64
N THR A 64 11.28 -14.95 2.56
CA THR A 64 10.37 -14.72 1.44
C THR A 64 11.12 -14.62 0.10
N PRO A 65 10.53 -15.11 -0.99
CA PRO A 65 11.18 -15.05 -2.29
C PRO A 65 11.30 -13.64 -2.82
N VAL A 66 12.25 -13.46 -3.73
CA VAL A 66 12.33 -12.30 -4.61
C VAL A 66 11.85 -12.73 -6.00
N ALA A 67 10.77 -12.10 -6.47
CA ALA A 67 10.15 -12.41 -7.75
C ALA A 67 10.55 -11.36 -8.81
N HIS A 68 11.08 -11.78 -9.95
CA HIS A 68 11.38 -10.90 -11.08
C HIS A 68 10.10 -10.48 -11.82
N SER A 69 9.94 -9.20 -12.12
CA SER A 69 8.82 -8.65 -12.88
C SER A 69 9.21 -8.36 -14.32
N ARG A 70 9.22 -9.36 -15.18
CA ARG A 70 9.56 -9.20 -16.60
C ARG A 70 8.78 -8.07 -17.28
N ALA A 71 7.50 -7.93 -16.97
CA ALA A 71 6.64 -6.92 -17.61
C ALA A 71 7.02 -5.48 -17.21
N LEU A 72 7.38 -5.24 -15.93
CA LEU A 72 7.89 -3.93 -15.50
C LEU A 72 9.31 -3.68 -15.99
N SER A 73 10.19 -4.69 -15.95
CA SER A 73 11.55 -4.56 -16.46
C SER A 73 11.58 -4.13 -17.93
N GLN A 74 10.76 -4.75 -18.77
CA GLN A 74 10.63 -4.37 -20.18
C GLN A 74 10.07 -2.96 -20.38
N ARG A 75 9.09 -2.56 -19.55
CA ARG A 75 8.46 -1.22 -19.64
C ARG A 75 9.39 -0.10 -19.19
N LEU A 76 10.20 -0.34 -18.17
CA LEU A 76 11.06 0.67 -17.57
C LEU A 76 12.47 0.70 -18.18
N GLY A 77 12.91 -0.40 -18.81
CA GLY A 77 14.25 -0.60 -19.31
C GLY A 77 15.27 -0.87 -18.19
N SER A 78 14.81 -1.33 -17.04
CA SER A 78 15.60 -1.62 -15.83
C SER A 78 15.13 -2.92 -15.21
N GLU A 79 16.00 -3.65 -14.52
CA GLU A 79 15.59 -4.88 -13.82
C GLU A 79 14.72 -4.57 -12.61
N VAL A 80 13.53 -5.18 -12.52
CA VAL A 80 12.57 -4.95 -11.42
C VAL A 80 12.26 -6.26 -10.70
N PHE A 81 12.46 -6.25 -9.41
CA PHE A 81 12.20 -7.36 -8.51
C PHE A 81 11.21 -6.98 -7.40
N PHE A 82 10.50 -7.99 -6.90
CA PHE A 82 9.57 -7.87 -5.77
C PHE A 82 10.03 -8.70 -4.60
N LYS A 83 10.34 -8.10 -3.46
CA LYS A 83 10.50 -8.80 -2.18
C LYS A 83 9.11 -9.13 -1.64
N CYS A 84 8.74 -10.40 -1.64
CA CYS A 84 7.36 -10.86 -1.45
C CYS A 84 6.99 -11.09 0.01
N GLU A 85 6.95 -10.03 0.85
CA GLU A 85 6.48 -10.14 2.23
C GLU A 85 4.96 -10.40 2.34
N ASN A 86 4.21 -10.29 1.24
CA ASN A 86 2.84 -10.79 1.13
C ASN A 86 2.73 -12.32 1.25
N LEU A 87 3.82 -13.05 1.06
CA LEU A 87 3.92 -14.50 1.23
C LEU A 87 4.52 -14.89 2.59
N GLN A 88 4.80 -13.94 3.47
CA GLN A 88 5.28 -14.19 4.82
C GLN A 88 4.21 -14.89 5.66
N ARG A 89 4.61 -15.60 6.71
CA ARG A 89 3.69 -16.11 7.73
C ARG A 89 2.81 -14.98 8.27
N ALA A 90 1.55 -15.25 8.55
CA ALA A 90 0.52 -14.23 8.80
C ALA A 90 0.30 -13.23 7.64
N GLY A 91 0.74 -13.53 6.42
CA GLY A 91 0.47 -12.76 5.20
C GLY A 91 1.10 -11.37 5.14
N SER A 92 2.07 -11.04 6.00
CA SER A 92 2.78 -9.75 5.98
C SER A 92 4.07 -9.76 6.81
N PHE A 93 4.92 -8.76 6.57
CA PHE A 93 6.18 -8.56 7.29
C PHE A 93 6.04 -8.38 8.81
N LYS A 94 4.86 -8.05 9.31
CA LYS A 94 4.63 -7.61 10.70
C LYS A 94 5.07 -8.61 11.76
N VAL A 95 5.02 -9.90 11.47
CA VAL A 95 5.48 -10.96 12.37
C VAL A 95 6.95 -10.81 12.76
N ARG A 96 7.81 -10.28 11.86
CA ARG A 96 9.24 -10.10 12.12
C ARG A 96 9.48 -9.25 13.36
N GLY A 97 9.03 -8.01 13.36
CA GLY A 97 9.18 -7.11 14.49
C GLY A 97 8.39 -7.53 15.73
N ALA A 98 7.16 -8.04 15.55
CA ALA A 98 6.36 -8.53 16.68
C ALA A 98 7.08 -9.65 17.42
N TYR A 99 7.63 -10.63 16.71
CA TYR A 99 8.36 -11.74 17.33
C TYR A 99 9.64 -11.25 18.04
N VAL A 100 10.47 -10.42 17.38
CA VAL A 100 11.70 -9.88 17.98
C VAL A 100 11.40 -9.15 19.29
N ARG A 101 10.40 -8.26 19.30
CA ARG A 101 9.97 -7.55 20.51
C ARG A 101 9.56 -8.50 21.61
N MET A 102 8.75 -9.49 21.30
CA MET A 102 8.19 -10.41 22.30
C MET A 102 9.19 -11.45 22.79
N ALA A 103 10.11 -11.89 21.94
CA ALA A 103 11.18 -12.82 22.34
C ALA A 103 12.12 -12.22 23.38
N LYS A 104 12.32 -10.90 23.36
CA LYS A 104 13.17 -10.16 24.32
C LYS A 104 12.49 -9.81 25.64
N LEU A 105 11.20 -10.16 25.82
CA LEU A 105 10.50 -9.94 27.09
C LEU A 105 11.08 -10.83 28.19
N SER A 106 11.14 -10.30 29.41
CA SER A 106 11.47 -11.08 30.60
C SER A 106 10.41 -12.14 30.87
N GLU A 107 10.75 -13.17 31.64
CA GLU A 107 9.78 -14.24 31.97
C GLU A 107 8.59 -13.70 32.77
N GLU A 108 8.77 -12.66 33.58
CA GLU A 108 7.70 -11.97 34.30
C GLU A 108 6.77 -11.21 33.33
N GLU A 109 7.33 -10.55 32.32
CA GLU A 109 6.54 -9.86 31.29
C GLU A 109 5.76 -10.87 30.43
N LYS A 110 6.40 -11.98 30.03
CA LYS A 110 5.73 -13.07 29.29
C LYS A 110 4.55 -13.66 30.07
N LYS A 111 4.70 -13.82 31.40
CA LYS A 111 3.61 -14.32 32.25
C LYS A 111 2.43 -13.34 32.32
N ARG A 112 2.68 -12.02 32.32
CA ARG A 112 1.60 -11.02 32.29
C ARG A 112 0.92 -10.95 30.93
N GLY A 113 1.57 -11.45 29.89
CA GLY A 113 1.06 -11.43 28.52
C GLY A 113 1.30 -10.12 27.79
N VAL A 114 0.79 -10.07 26.59
CA VAL A 114 0.94 -8.89 25.70
C VAL A 114 -0.41 -8.37 25.26
N VAL A 115 -0.47 -7.09 24.94
CA VAL A 115 -1.65 -6.44 24.38
C VAL A 115 -1.26 -5.57 23.18
N ALA A 116 -2.13 -5.53 22.15
CA ALA A 116 -1.98 -4.65 21.03
C ALA A 116 -3.34 -4.11 20.55
N ALA A 117 -3.31 -3.05 19.75
CA ALA A 117 -4.50 -2.53 19.07
C ALA A 117 -4.22 -2.46 17.58
N SER A 118 -5.00 -3.19 16.79
CA SER A 118 -4.91 -3.16 15.33
C SER A 118 -6.03 -3.99 14.71
N ALA A 119 -6.63 -3.48 13.64
CA ALA A 119 -7.59 -4.22 12.81
C ALA A 119 -6.94 -4.89 11.58
N GLY A 120 -5.61 -5.04 11.53
CA GLY A 120 -4.90 -5.52 10.34
C GLY A 120 -3.68 -6.39 10.66
N ASN A 121 -2.65 -6.23 9.83
CA ASN A 121 -1.44 -7.07 9.85
C ASN A 121 -0.69 -7.12 11.18
N HIS A 122 -0.71 -6.02 11.95
CA HIS A 122 -0.04 -6.02 13.25
C HIS A 122 -0.73 -6.96 14.26
N ALA A 123 -2.06 -7.00 14.25
CA ALA A 123 -2.84 -7.92 15.07
C ALA A 123 -2.45 -9.39 14.81
N GLN A 124 -2.43 -9.79 13.55
CA GLN A 124 -2.06 -11.14 13.14
C GLN A 124 -0.58 -11.45 13.42
N GLY A 125 0.31 -10.48 13.19
CA GLY A 125 1.74 -10.61 13.53
C GLY A 125 1.99 -10.82 15.01
N VAL A 126 1.31 -10.07 15.88
CA VAL A 126 1.39 -10.23 17.35
C VAL A 126 0.78 -11.56 17.78
N ALA A 127 -0.38 -11.93 17.24
CA ALA A 127 -1.05 -13.20 17.57
C ALA A 127 -0.16 -14.41 17.23
N LEU A 128 0.40 -14.45 16.00
CA LEU A 128 1.31 -15.53 15.59
C LEU A 128 2.60 -15.54 16.44
N ALA A 129 3.18 -14.38 16.72
CA ALA A 129 4.38 -14.30 17.59
C ALA A 129 4.09 -14.80 19.00
N ALA A 130 2.92 -14.47 19.56
CA ALA A 130 2.47 -14.92 20.87
C ALA A 130 2.30 -16.45 20.91
N ASP A 131 1.63 -17.02 19.93
CA ASP A 131 1.46 -18.47 19.78
C ASP A 131 2.82 -19.19 19.77
N ARG A 132 3.76 -18.72 18.94
CA ARG A 132 5.11 -19.30 18.84
C ARG A 132 5.92 -19.23 20.12
N LEU A 133 5.70 -18.21 20.95
CA LEU A 133 6.41 -17.98 22.20
C LEU A 133 5.65 -18.47 23.44
N GLY A 134 4.43 -19.02 23.28
CA GLY A 134 3.59 -19.45 24.38
C GLY A 134 3.12 -18.30 25.29
N ILE A 135 3.00 -17.09 24.74
CA ILE A 135 2.59 -15.87 25.47
C ILE A 135 1.11 -15.61 25.23
N LYS A 136 0.35 -15.26 26.25
CA LYS A 136 -1.03 -14.81 26.09
C LYS A 136 -1.09 -13.46 25.41
N ALA A 137 -1.90 -13.33 24.34
CA ALA A 137 -2.07 -12.08 23.62
C ALA A 137 -3.54 -11.64 23.63
N ARG A 138 -3.77 -10.36 23.92
CA ARG A 138 -5.07 -9.70 23.79
C ARG A 138 -4.97 -8.60 22.74
N ILE A 139 -5.90 -8.63 21.77
CA ILE A 139 -5.90 -7.70 20.64
C ILE A 139 -7.20 -6.90 20.66
N TYR A 140 -7.10 -5.59 20.78
CA TYR A 140 -8.23 -4.69 20.66
C TYR A 140 -8.42 -4.28 19.19
N MET A 141 -9.66 -4.42 18.71
CA MET A 141 -10.07 -4.03 17.36
C MET A 141 -11.30 -3.14 17.41
N PRO A 142 -11.50 -2.19 16.48
CA PRO A 142 -12.75 -1.43 16.40
C PRO A 142 -13.93 -2.36 16.06
N LEU A 143 -15.14 -1.97 16.47
CA LEU A 143 -16.39 -2.71 16.22
C LEU A 143 -16.64 -3.01 14.73
N GLY A 144 -16.17 -2.14 13.84
CA GLY A 144 -16.27 -2.30 12.38
C GLY A 144 -15.14 -3.11 11.73
N ALA A 145 -14.29 -3.80 12.49
CA ALA A 145 -13.22 -4.61 11.94
C ALA A 145 -13.76 -5.74 11.04
N ALA A 146 -13.11 -5.96 9.89
CA ALA A 146 -13.54 -6.98 8.92
C ALA A 146 -13.48 -8.39 9.54
N LEU A 147 -14.55 -9.17 9.37
CA LEU A 147 -14.67 -10.52 9.94
C LEU A 147 -13.48 -11.43 9.59
N PRO A 148 -12.96 -11.47 8.35
CA PRO A 148 -11.78 -12.28 8.03
C PRO A 148 -10.54 -11.93 8.87
N LYS A 149 -10.35 -10.64 9.20
CA LYS A 149 -9.20 -10.18 10.01
C LYS A 149 -9.36 -10.59 11.48
N ILE A 150 -10.60 -10.54 12.03
CA ILE A 150 -10.91 -11.02 13.38
C ILE A 150 -10.66 -12.53 13.47
N THR A 151 -11.20 -13.30 12.52
CA THR A 151 -11.03 -14.76 12.47
C THR A 151 -9.57 -15.14 12.36
N ALA A 152 -8.83 -14.59 11.41
CA ALA A 152 -7.41 -14.89 11.24
C ALA A 152 -6.56 -14.58 12.50
N THR A 153 -6.93 -13.53 13.26
CA THR A 153 -6.23 -13.21 14.52
C THR A 153 -6.57 -14.24 15.62
N ARG A 154 -7.82 -14.68 15.70
CA ARG A 154 -8.25 -15.74 16.65
C ARG A 154 -7.67 -17.11 16.32
N ASP A 155 -7.52 -17.41 15.03
CA ASP A 155 -6.93 -18.69 14.56
C ASP A 155 -5.46 -18.84 15.00
N HIS A 156 -4.77 -17.72 15.27
CA HIS A 156 -3.46 -17.71 15.92
C HIS A 156 -3.51 -17.69 17.47
N GLY A 157 -4.66 -17.99 18.07
CA GLY A 157 -4.82 -18.17 19.52
C GLY A 157 -4.92 -16.88 20.36
N ALA A 158 -4.99 -15.70 19.74
CA ALA A 158 -5.15 -14.45 20.48
C ALA A 158 -6.61 -14.21 20.90
N GLU A 159 -6.80 -13.63 22.09
CA GLU A 159 -8.09 -13.08 22.52
C GLU A 159 -8.36 -11.78 21.74
N VAL A 160 -9.50 -11.69 21.06
CA VAL A 160 -9.89 -10.48 20.31
C VAL A 160 -11.07 -9.83 21.01
N GLU A 161 -10.84 -8.58 21.44
CA GLU A 161 -11.83 -7.69 22.06
C GLU A 161 -12.20 -6.57 21.09
N LEU A 162 -13.51 -6.41 20.86
CA LEU A 162 -14.02 -5.35 20.00
C LEU A 162 -14.36 -4.13 20.86
N HIS A 163 -13.69 -2.98 20.60
CA HIS A 163 -13.87 -1.76 21.37
C HIS A 163 -13.78 -0.51 20.50
N GLY A 164 -14.74 0.40 20.72
CA GLY A 164 -14.78 1.69 20.00
C GLY A 164 -15.15 1.57 18.52
N VAL A 165 -15.25 2.70 17.86
CA VAL A 165 -15.57 2.81 16.42
C VAL A 165 -14.31 2.97 15.58
N THR A 166 -13.25 3.55 16.17
CA THR A 166 -11.97 3.83 15.52
C THR A 166 -10.83 2.99 16.08
N VAL A 167 -9.74 2.90 15.31
CA VAL A 167 -8.50 2.25 15.78
C VAL A 167 -7.89 3.04 16.93
N ASP A 168 -8.06 4.36 16.99
CA ASP A 168 -7.54 5.20 18.08
C ASP A 168 -8.26 4.93 19.39
N GLU A 169 -9.57 4.66 19.38
CA GLU A 169 -10.33 4.25 20.56
C GLU A 169 -9.90 2.87 21.04
N ALA A 170 -9.74 1.92 20.13
CA ALA A 170 -9.20 0.60 20.45
C ALA A 170 -7.78 0.68 21.03
N LEU A 171 -6.94 1.59 20.52
CA LEU A 171 -5.60 1.85 21.02
C LEU A 171 -5.60 2.43 22.45
N ALA A 172 -6.50 3.38 22.71
CA ALA A 172 -6.63 3.96 24.06
C ALA A 172 -7.02 2.87 25.08
N GLU A 173 -7.94 2.00 24.72
CA GLU A 173 -8.36 0.89 25.59
C GLU A 173 -7.25 -0.16 25.78
N ALA A 174 -6.50 -0.50 24.73
CA ALA A 174 -5.36 -1.40 24.86
C ALA A 174 -4.28 -0.86 25.81
N LYS A 175 -4.02 0.44 25.78
CA LYS A 175 -3.08 1.10 26.70
C LYS A 175 -3.62 1.09 28.14
N ARG A 176 -4.90 1.39 28.34
CA ARG A 176 -5.54 1.32 29.65
C ARG A 176 -5.43 -0.10 30.23
N TYR A 177 -5.73 -1.11 29.43
CA TYR A 177 -5.57 -2.50 29.83
C TYR A 177 -4.12 -2.85 30.22
N ALA A 178 -3.14 -2.37 29.44
CA ALA A 178 -1.72 -2.56 29.75
C ALA A 178 -1.34 -1.95 31.13
N GLU A 179 -1.82 -0.73 31.43
CA GLU A 179 -1.57 -0.04 32.69
C GLU A 179 -2.22 -0.79 33.88
N GLU A 180 -3.44 -1.29 33.74
CA GLU A 180 -4.18 -1.96 34.81
C GLU A 180 -3.66 -3.37 35.10
N THR A 181 -3.20 -4.10 34.07
CA THR A 181 -2.82 -5.51 34.22
C THR A 181 -1.32 -5.75 34.23
N GLY A 182 -0.53 -4.75 33.81
CA GLY A 182 0.89 -4.88 33.58
C GLY A 182 1.27 -5.69 32.33
N ALA A 183 0.29 -6.02 31.46
CA ALA A 183 0.56 -6.63 30.16
C ALA A 183 1.40 -5.69 29.29
N VAL A 184 2.30 -6.26 28.48
CA VAL A 184 3.21 -5.44 27.66
C VAL A 184 2.48 -4.97 26.41
N PHE A 185 2.41 -3.66 26.21
CA PHE A 185 1.87 -3.11 24.97
C PHE A 185 2.88 -3.27 23.82
N VAL A 186 2.47 -3.98 22.76
CA VAL A 186 3.30 -4.18 21.56
C VAL A 186 2.92 -3.14 20.52
N HIS A 187 3.80 -2.12 20.35
CA HIS A 187 3.56 -1.01 19.41
C HIS A 187 3.72 -1.47 17.95
N PRO A 188 2.88 -1.01 17.00
CA PRO A 188 2.92 -1.48 15.61
C PRO A 188 4.16 -1.05 14.80
N PHE A 189 4.94 -0.04 15.23
CA PHE A 189 6.10 0.48 14.48
C PHE A 189 7.09 1.31 15.32
N ASP A 190 6.68 1.95 16.43
CA ASP A 190 7.50 2.91 17.19
C ASP A 190 8.14 2.23 18.41
N ASN A 191 9.06 1.33 18.13
CA ASN A 191 9.83 0.58 19.11
C ASN A 191 11.09 0.01 18.43
N GLU A 192 12.21 0.02 19.12
CA GLU A 192 13.52 -0.41 18.61
C GLU A 192 13.53 -1.87 18.12
N ASP A 193 12.96 -2.80 18.88
CA ASP A 193 12.91 -4.21 18.53
C ASP A 193 12.03 -4.48 17.31
N ILE A 194 10.91 -3.74 17.21
CA ILE A 194 10.03 -3.78 16.04
C ILE A 194 10.80 -3.30 14.80
N ILE A 195 11.50 -2.18 14.89
CA ILE A 195 12.28 -1.62 13.77
C ILE A 195 13.40 -2.57 13.37
N ALA A 196 14.14 -3.13 14.36
CA ALA A 196 15.22 -4.08 14.10
C ALA A 196 14.72 -5.35 13.39
N GLY A 197 13.59 -5.91 13.84
CA GLY A 197 12.96 -7.06 13.18
C GLY A 197 12.57 -6.77 11.75
N GLN A 198 12.02 -5.60 11.45
CA GLN A 198 11.69 -5.19 10.08
C GLN A 198 12.93 -4.95 9.22
N GLY A 199 14.04 -4.50 9.84
CA GLY A 199 15.33 -4.28 9.19
C GLY A 199 15.93 -5.53 8.56
N THR A 200 15.59 -6.73 9.05
CA THR A 200 16.04 -8.01 8.50
C THR A 200 15.66 -8.19 7.03
N ILE A 201 14.60 -7.54 6.56
CA ILE A 201 14.20 -7.53 5.14
C ILE A 201 15.29 -6.86 4.28
N GLY A 202 15.92 -5.79 4.79
CA GLY A 202 17.02 -5.12 4.11
C GLY A 202 18.23 -6.05 3.93
N LEU A 203 18.58 -6.86 4.95
CA LEU A 203 19.65 -7.86 4.85
C LEU A 203 19.31 -8.90 3.76
N GLU A 204 18.09 -9.44 3.79
CA GLU A 204 17.65 -10.43 2.80
C GLU A 204 17.66 -9.87 1.37
N ILE A 205 17.24 -8.61 1.16
CA ILE A 205 17.27 -7.96 -0.16
C ILE A 205 18.71 -7.90 -0.69
N LEU A 206 19.67 -7.43 0.13
CA LEU A 206 21.06 -7.30 -0.29
C LEU A 206 21.72 -8.63 -0.62
N GLU A 207 21.30 -9.72 0.04
CA GLU A 207 21.77 -11.05 -0.26
C GLU A 207 21.11 -11.66 -1.51
N GLN A 208 19.80 -11.42 -1.72
CA GLN A 208 19.03 -12.01 -2.82
C GLN A 208 19.20 -11.24 -4.14
N VAL A 209 19.48 -9.92 -4.07
CA VAL A 209 19.72 -9.03 -5.22
C VAL A 209 20.97 -8.18 -4.95
N PRO A 210 22.18 -8.76 -5.07
CA PRO A 210 23.42 -8.08 -4.69
C PRO A 210 23.73 -6.81 -5.52
N ASP A 211 23.18 -6.74 -6.72
CA ASP A 211 23.34 -5.62 -7.66
C ASP A 211 22.21 -4.56 -7.56
N VAL A 212 21.37 -4.60 -6.51
CA VAL A 212 20.29 -3.63 -6.31
C VAL A 212 20.81 -2.18 -6.25
N ASP A 213 20.17 -1.30 -7.02
CA ASP A 213 20.46 0.15 -7.09
C ASP A 213 19.40 0.98 -6.36
N THR A 214 18.14 0.50 -6.34
CA THR A 214 17.02 1.24 -5.74
C THR A 214 16.11 0.30 -4.98
N VAL A 215 15.76 0.66 -3.75
CA VAL A 215 14.76 -0.05 -2.94
C VAL A 215 13.57 0.87 -2.68
N ILE A 216 12.35 0.38 -2.97
CA ILE A 216 11.11 1.15 -2.82
C ILE A 216 10.20 0.45 -1.81
N VAL A 217 9.71 1.21 -0.81
CA VAL A 217 9.01 0.66 0.36
C VAL A 217 7.76 1.47 0.69
N GLY A 218 6.63 0.82 0.92
CA GLY A 218 5.43 1.47 1.45
C GLY A 218 5.61 1.96 2.89
N VAL A 219 5.10 3.16 3.21
CA VAL A 219 5.32 3.83 4.50
C VAL A 219 4.01 4.19 5.18
N GLY A 220 3.73 3.57 6.33
CA GLY A 220 2.72 4.02 7.28
C GLY A 220 3.38 4.79 8.44
N GLY A 221 3.47 4.18 9.61
CA GLY A 221 4.18 4.75 10.77
C GLY A 221 5.69 4.78 10.67
N GLY A 222 6.28 4.10 9.67
CA GLY A 222 7.69 4.17 9.29
C GLY A 222 8.60 3.04 9.76
N GLY A 223 8.13 2.13 10.62
CA GLY A 223 9.00 1.10 11.22
C GLY A 223 9.70 0.19 10.19
N LEU A 224 9.01 -0.19 9.10
CA LEU A 224 9.61 -0.99 8.02
C LEU A 224 10.69 -0.20 7.27
N LEU A 225 10.37 1.01 6.81
CA LEU A 225 11.31 1.82 6.06
C LEU A 225 12.53 2.20 6.92
N ALA A 226 12.32 2.54 8.20
CA ALA A 226 13.41 2.86 9.14
C ALA A 226 14.37 1.68 9.34
N GLY A 227 13.85 0.49 9.64
CA GLY A 227 14.68 -0.69 9.85
C GLY A 227 15.43 -1.11 8.58
N LEU A 228 14.71 -1.15 7.43
CA LEU A 228 15.29 -1.49 6.14
C LEU A 228 16.39 -0.48 5.76
N SER A 229 16.15 0.81 5.92
CA SER A 229 17.15 1.84 5.59
C SER A 229 18.39 1.74 6.49
N ALA A 230 18.25 1.46 7.78
CA ALA A 230 19.38 1.24 8.68
C ALA A 230 20.23 0.04 8.22
N ALA A 231 19.60 -1.08 7.85
CA ALA A 231 20.32 -2.26 7.34
C ALA A 231 21.06 -1.96 6.03
N VAL A 232 20.39 -1.33 5.07
CA VAL A 232 20.96 -1.03 3.74
C VAL A 232 22.13 -0.05 3.88
N ARG A 233 21.97 1.08 4.60
CA ARG A 233 23.03 2.09 4.78
C ARG A 233 24.26 1.52 5.46
N ALA A 234 24.08 0.67 6.48
CA ALA A 234 25.20 0.05 7.18
C ALA A 234 25.98 -0.95 6.30
N LYS A 235 25.32 -1.61 5.36
CA LYS A 235 25.98 -2.52 4.40
C LYS A 235 26.56 -1.80 3.18
N GLU A 236 26.05 -0.62 2.79
CA GLU A 236 26.56 0.18 1.66
C GLU A 236 28.07 0.46 1.79
N GLN A 237 28.54 0.78 2.99
CA GLN A 237 29.97 1.03 3.23
C GLN A 237 30.84 -0.18 2.87
N LYS A 238 30.35 -1.41 3.13
CA LYS A 238 31.03 -2.65 2.78
C LYS A 238 30.92 -2.99 1.29
N LEU A 239 29.80 -2.61 0.67
CA LEU A 239 29.53 -2.89 -0.76
C LEU A 239 30.22 -1.90 -1.69
N GLY A 240 30.68 -0.73 -1.17
CA GLY A 240 31.27 0.34 -1.98
C GLY A 240 30.30 0.94 -3.01
N LYS A 241 28.98 0.78 -2.81
CA LYS A 241 27.91 1.15 -3.74
C LYS A 241 26.79 1.86 -2.98
N LYS A 242 26.35 3.00 -3.51
CA LYS A 242 25.20 3.74 -2.97
C LYS A 242 23.88 3.15 -3.52
N ILE A 243 22.95 2.86 -2.63
CA ILE A 243 21.62 2.33 -2.96
C ILE A 243 20.58 3.41 -2.65
N LYS A 244 19.74 3.74 -3.62
CA LYS A 244 18.64 4.69 -3.42
C LYS A 244 17.52 4.05 -2.62
N ILE A 245 17.02 4.73 -1.59
CA ILE A 245 15.92 4.25 -0.74
C ILE A 245 14.77 5.24 -0.82
N ILE A 246 13.63 4.80 -1.36
CA ILE A 246 12.44 5.62 -1.58
C ILE A 246 11.28 5.06 -0.76
N GLY A 247 10.70 5.89 0.12
CA GLY A 247 9.42 5.63 0.75
C GLY A 247 8.26 5.96 -0.17
N VAL A 248 7.11 5.29 -0.02
CA VAL A 248 5.89 5.61 -0.78
C VAL A 248 4.68 5.65 0.15
N GLN A 249 3.91 6.73 0.08
CA GLN A 249 2.64 6.89 0.81
C GLN A 249 1.47 7.11 -0.16
N ALA A 250 0.25 6.79 0.28
CA ALA A 250 -0.95 7.23 -0.41
C ALA A 250 -1.16 8.74 -0.20
N GLU A 251 -1.58 9.49 -1.22
CA GLU A 251 -1.70 10.96 -1.20
C GLU A 251 -2.53 11.48 0.00
N HIS A 252 -3.60 10.76 0.37
CA HIS A 252 -4.47 11.15 1.48
C HIS A 252 -4.08 10.55 2.83
N ALA A 253 -2.88 9.94 2.92
CA ALA A 253 -2.25 9.44 4.14
C ALA A 253 -0.75 9.80 4.19
N ALA A 254 -0.35 10.92 3.57
CA ALA A 254 1.04 11.34 3.36
C ALA A 254 1.54 12.26 4.48
N ALA A 255 1.74 11.71 5.68
CA ALA A 255 2.27 12.46 6.82
C ALA A 255 3.80 12.69 6.74
N TYR A 256 4.55 11.80 6.10
CA TYR A 256 6.02 11.90 6.02
C TYR A 256 6.51 13.08 5.17
N PRO A 257 6.01 13.36 3.96
CA PRO A 257 6.44 14.53 3.20
C PRO A 257 6.26 15.85 3.97
N LEU A 258 5.14 16.00 4.69
CA LEU A 258 4.88 17.18 5.53
C LEU A 258 5.84 17.25 6.71
N SER A 259 6.05 16.12 7.39
CA SER A 259 6.92 16.03 8.57
C SER A 259 8.38 16.26 8.20
N LEU A 260 8.86 15.70 7.10
CA LEU A 260 10.20 15.93 6.58
C LEU A 260 10.41 17.38 6.14
N ALA A 261 9.39 18.00 5.52
CA ALA A 261 9.43 19.41 5.13
C ALA A 261 9.51 20.35 6.34
N ALA A 262 8.80 20.02 7.42
CA ALA A 262 8.76 20.80 8.65
C ALA A 262 9.94 20.50 9.60
N ASP A 263 10.71 19.46 9.33
CA ASP A 263 11.72 18.90 10.26
C ASP A 263 11.15 18.52 11.64
N ALA A 264 9.87 18.15 11.67
CA ALA A 264 9.11 17.84 12.87
C ALA A 264 7.93 16.89 12.56
N LEU A 265 7.43 16.19 13.56
CA LEU A 265 6.26 15.33 13.40
C LEU A 265 4.99 16.16 13.17
N VAL A 266 4.44 16.10 11.97
CA VAL A 266 3.22 16.80 11.58
C VAL A 266 2.07 15.78 11.45
N PRO A 267 1.06 15.80 12.33
CA PRO A 267 -0.09 14.93 12.21
C PRO A 267 -1.03 15.42 11.10
N LEU A 268 -1.63 14.48 10.38
CA LEU A 268 -2.70 14.75 9.43
C LEU A 268 -4.01 14.99 10.15
N LYS A 269 -4.80 15.95 9.67
CA LYS A 269 -6.16 16.22 10.20
C LYS A 269 -7.16 15.11 9.84
N LYS A 270 -6.96 14.45 8.70
CA LYS A 270 -7.81 13.38 8.19
C LYS A 270 -6.96 12.42 7.37
N VAL A 271 -7.26 11.14 7.49
CA VAL A 271 -6.68 10.07 6.68
C VAL A 271 -7.79 9.37 5.92
N SER A 272 -7.62 9.16 4.61
CA SER A 272 -8.61 8.49 3.78
C SER A 272 -7.92 7.79 2.61
N THR A 273 -7.74 6.47 2.70
CA THR A 273 -7.12 5.67 1.65
C THR A 273 -7.60 4.22 1.72
N ILE A 274 -7.64 3.52 0.57
CA ILE A 274 -7.86 2.07 0.51
C ILE A 274 -6.65 1.29 1.06
N ALA A 275 -5.48 1.93 1.18
CA ALA A 275 -4.26 1.33 1.69
C ALA A 275 -4.24 1.36 3.24
N ASP A 276 -5.15 0.63 3.87
CA ASP A 276 -5.37 0.62 5.33
C ASP A 276 -4.10 0.27 6.13
N GLY A 277 -3.24 -0.62 5.62
CA GLY A 277 -1.97 -0.98 6.25
C GLY A 277 -0.96 0.18 6.39
N ILE A 278 -1.14 1.27 5.63
CA ILE A 278 -0.33 2.49 5.73
C ILE A 278 -1.16 3.75 6.06
N ALA A 279 -2.42 3.59 6.41
CA ALA A 279 -3.33 4.69 6.80
C ALA A 279 -2.98 5.23 8.21
N VAL A 280 -1.81 5.83 8.34
CA VAL A 280 -1.27 6.34 9.61
C VAL A 280 -1.17 7.86 9.54
N GLY A 281 -1.92 8.54 10.43
CA GLY A 281 -2.01 9.99 10.42
C GLY A 281 -0.81 10.73 11.04
N ARG A 282 0.10 10.02 11.72
CA ARG A 282 1.31 10.61 12.33
C ARG A 282 2.47 9.62 12.28
N PRO A 283 3.65 10.03 11.81
CA PRO A 283 4.85 9.19 11.88
C PRO A 283 5.21 8.79 13.31
N GLY A 284 5.84 7.62 13.47
CA GLY A 284 6.47 7.25 14.74
C GLY A 284 7.65 8.16 15.05
N GLN A 285 7.91 8.41 16.33
CA GLN A 285 9.00 9.29 16.79
C GLN A 285 10.36 8.72 16.37
N MET A 286 10.61 7.47 16.73
CA MET A 286 11.87 6.78 16.43
C MET A 286 12.01 6.49 14.91
N PRO A 287 11.02 5.95 14.20
CA PRO A 287 11.08 5.82 12.74
C PRO A 287 11.37 7.14 12.03
N PHE A 288 10.76 8.24 12.45
CA PHE A 288 10.98 9.55 11.84
C PHE A 288 12.44 10.00 11.98
N SER A 289 13.05 9.84 13.18
CA SER A 289 14.46 10.21 13.40
C SER A 289 15.42 9.44 12.49
N ILE A 290 15.15 8.16 12.23
CA ILE A 290 15.95 7.32 11.34
C ILE A 290 15.70 7.68 9.87
N ILE A 291 14.43 7.76 9.43
CA ILE A 291 14.05 8.02 8.04
C ILE A 291 14.56 9.39 7.58
N LYS A 292 14.46 10.40 8.43
CA LYS A 292 14.95 11.75 8.16
C LYS A 292 16.45 11.77 7.78
N GLU A 293 17.25 10.89 8.36
CA GLU A 293 18.68 10.82 8.12
C GLU A 293 19.08 9.86 7.00
N LEU A 294 18.33 8.76 6.78
CA LEU A 294 18.79 7.66 5.94
C LEU A 294 18.05 7.52 4.59
N VAL A 295 16.83 8.03 4.47
CA VAL A 295 15.99 7.83 3.29
C VAL A 295 16.17 8.98 2.29
N ASP A 296 16.29 8.64 1.01
CA ASP A 296 16.52 9.65 -0.04
C ASP A 296 15.27 10.47 -0.32
N ASP A 297 14.09 9.84 -0.34
CA ASP A 297 12.81 10.54 -0.60
C ASP A 297 11.59 9.75 -0.11
N VAL A 298 10.44 10.44 -0.03
CA VAL A 298 9.12 9.84 0.20
C VAL A 298 8.13 10.38 -0.84
N ALA A 299 7.86 9.55 -1.84
CA ALA A 299 6.92 9.82 -2.92
C ALA A 299 5.46 9.54 -2.52
N THR A 300 4.51 10.04 -3.30
CA THR A 300 3.08 9.79 -3.12
C THR A 300 2.42 9.21 -4.36
N VAL A 301 1.41 8.36 -4.14
CA VAL A 301 0.60 7.73 -5.19
C VAL A 301 -0.88 7.95 -4.94
N SER A 302 -1.66 8.05 -6.02
CA SER A 302 -3.11 8.17 -5.95
C SER A 302 -3.78 6.81 -5.70
N GLU A 303 -5.06 6.83 -5.30
CA GLU A 303 -5.89 5.63 -5.14
C GLU A 303 -6.00 4.85 -6.47
N ASP A 304 -6.04 5.55 -7.61
CA ASP A 304 -6.09 4.93 -8.93
C ASP A 304 -4.75 4.28 -9.31
N ASP A 305 -3.62 4.87 -8.92
CA ASP A 305 -2.31 4.24 -9.09
C ASP A 305 -2.22 2.93 -8.31
N ILE A 306 -2.71 2.93 -7.06
CA ILE A 306 -2.77 1.75 -6.19
C ILE A 306 -3.64 0.66 -6.82
N ALA A 307 -4.84 1.01 -7.29
CA ALA A 307 -5.76 0.06 -7.92
C ALA A 307 -5.15 -0.56 -9.20
N ARG A 308 -4.51 0.25 -10.06
CA ARG A 308 -3.80 -0.23 -11.25
C ARG A 308 -2.64 -1.18 -10.90
N ALA A 309 -1.88 -0.88 -9.85
CA ALA A 309 -0.77 -1.72 -9.41
C ALA A 309 -1.26 -3.07 -8.88
N LEU A 310 -2.37 -3.11 -8.15
CA LEU A 310 -2.97 -4.35 -7.65
C LEU A 310 -3.38 -5.27 -8.79
N ILE A 311 -4.07 -4.74 -9.81
CA ILE A 311 -4.45 -5.51 -11.00
C ILE A 311 -3.22 -5.99 -11.75
N PHE A 312 -2.22 -5.13 -11.93
CA PHE A 312 -0.97 -5.49 -12.58
C PHE A 312 -0.28 -6.66 -11.88
N LEU A 313 -0.15 -6.62 -10.57
CA LEU A 313 0.47 -7.69 -9.76
C LEU A 313 -0.29 -9.01 -9.91
N MET A 314 -1.63 -8.96 -9.86
CA MET A 314 -2.48 -10.14 -10.04
C MET A 314 -2.39 -10.69 -11.47
N GLU A 315 -2.48 -9.84 -12.50
CA GLU A 315 -2.51 -10.28 -13.89
C GLU A 315 -1.14 -10.71 -14.42
N ARG A 316 -0.07 -10.00 -14.06
CA ARG A 316 1.26 -10.19 -14.65
C ARG A 316 2.20 -11.02 -13.79
N ASN A 317 2.09 -10.91 -12.47
CA ASN A 317 2.96 -11.61 -11.53
C ASN A 317 2.27 -12.75 -10.78
N LYS A 318 0.93 -12.87 -10.88
CA LYS A 318 0.10 -13.88 -10.17
C LYS A 318 0.24 -13.77 -8.64
N LEU A 319 0.44 -12.55 -8.16
CA LEU A 319 0.58 -12.25 -6.74
C LEU A 319 -0.66 -11.54 -6.21
N VAL A 320 -1.19 -12.04 -5.11
CA VAL A 320 -2.22 -11.35 -4.32
C VAL A 320 -1.52 -10.48 -3.29
N VAL A 321 -1.76 -9.17 -3.40
CA VAL A 321 -1.14 -8.17 -2.54
C VAL A 321 -2.24 -7.25 -2.01
N GLU A 322 -2.09 -6.75 -0.79
CA GLU A 322 -2.99 -5.71 -0.26
C GLU A 322 -2.63 -4.32 -0.80
N PRO A 323 -3.55 -3.33 -0.75
CA PRO A 323 -3.27 -1.98 -1.25
C PRO A 323 -1.99 -1.36 -0.68
N ALA A 324 -1.74 -1.50 0.63
CA ALA A 324 -0.53 -1.00 1.28
C ALA A 324 0.76 -1.64 0.74
N GLY A 325 0.70 -2.93 0.36
CA GLY A 325 1.83 -3.65 -0.22
C GLY A 325 2.10 -3.30 -1.67
N SER A 326 1.12 -2.75 -2.40
CA SER A 326 1.23 -2.43 -3.82
C SER A 326 1.75 -1.02 -4.12
N VAL A 327 1.82 -0.10 -3.12
CA VAL A 327 2.21 1.30 -3.35
C VAL A 327 3.60 1.47 -3.97
N PRO A 328 4.64 0.64 -3.69
CA PRO A 328 5.91 0.74 -4.38
C PRO A 328 5.79 0.50 -5.89
N VAL A 329 4.96 -0.48 -6.27
CA VAL A 329 4.69 -0.80 -7.68
C VAL A 329 3.88 0.32 -8.34
N ALA A 330 2.93 0.90 -7.62
CA ALA A 330 2.15 2.06 -8.09
C ALA A 330 3.06 3.25 -8.42
N ALA A 331 4.06 3.54 -7.57
CA ALA A 331 5.03 4.61 -7.77
C ALA A 331 5.94 4.37 -8.99
N LEU A 332 6.29 3.11 -9.29
CA LEU A 332 7.00 2.79 -10.52
C LEU A 332 6.12 2.93 -11.76
N MET A 333 4.88 2.47 -11.67
CA MET A 333 3.96 2.41 -12.81
C MET A 333 3.47 3.77 -13.26
N ASN A 334 3.32 4.75 -12.36
CA ASN A 334 2.84 6.10 -12.70
C ASN A 334 3.91 6.97 -13.41
N GLY A 335 5.17 6.51 -13.45
CA GLY A 335 6.26 7.16 -14.18
C GLY A 335 6.94 8.32 -13.43
N LYS A 336 6.38 8.84 -12.35
CA LYS A 336 6.91 10.01 -11.62
C LYS A 336 8.34 9.81 -11.11
N LEU A 337 8.64 8.60 -10.59
CA LEU A 337 10.00 8.30 -10.12
C LEU A 337 11.03 8.33 -11.25
N LYS A 338 10.66 7.86 -12.45
CA LYS A 338 11.54 7.92 -13.63
C LYS A 338 11.73 9.35 -14.14
N GLU A 339 10.67 10.16 -14.09
CA GLU A 339 10.75 11.59 -14.44
C GLU A 339 11.65 12.36 -13.48
N GLU A 340 11.59 12.05 -12.18
CA GLU A 340 12.36 12.75 -11.14
C GLU A 340 13.81 12.29 -11.03
N TYR A 341 14.04 10.98 -11.09
CA TYR A 341 15.36 10.38 -10.82
C TYR A 341 16.09 9.83 -12.05
N GLY A 342 15.43 9.80 -13.21
CA GLY A 342 15.98 9.21 -14.43
C GLY A 342 16.08 7.69 -14.34
N ASP A 343 17.29 7.16 -14.54
CA ASP A 343 17.54 5.72 -14.40
C ASP A 343 17.58 5.31 -12.93
N LEU A 344 16.77 4.31 -12.59
CA LEU A 344 16.69 3.74 -11.25
C LEU A 344 17.59 2.50 -11.07
N GLY A 345 18.21 2.02 -12.14
CA GLY A 345 19.02 0.80 -12.14
C GLY A 345 18.20 -0.45 -11.77
N THR A 346 18.81 -1.40 -11.09
CA THR A 346 18.14 -2.60 -10.55
C THR A 346 17.26 -2.22 -9.37
N VAL A 347 15.94 -2.40 -9.50
CA VAL A 347 14.94 -1.95 -8.53
C VAL A 347 14.35 -3.12 -7.76
N VAL A 348 14.26 -2.99 -6.44
CA VAL A 348 13.49 -3.90 -5.57
C VAL A 348 12.33 -3.16 -4.92
N CYS A 349 11.09 -3.60 -5.20
CA CYS A 349 9.88 -3.15 -4.49
C CYS A 349 9.51 -4.14 -3.39
N VAL A 350 9.26 -3.65 -2.17
CA VAL A 350 8.79 -4.49 -1.07
C VAL A 350 7.27 -4.60 -1.09
N LEU A 351 6.76 -5.80 -1.41
CA LEU A 351 5.32 -6.12 -1.31
C LEU A 351 5.02 -6.50 0.14
N SER A 352 4.70 -5.52 0.96
CA SER A 352 4.72 -5.61 2.42
C SER A 352 3.67 -6.52 3.06
N GLY A 353 2.56 -6.82 2.35
CA GLY A 353 1.50 -7.70 2.81
C GLY A 353 0.50 -8.09 1.72
N GLY A 354 -0.27 -9.16 2.00
CA GLY A 354 -1.27 -9.72 1.11
C GLY A 354 -2.67 -9.89 1.75
N ASN A 355 -2.88 -9.42 2.96
CA ASN A 355 -4.13 -9.61 3.74
C ASN A 355 -5.25 -8.66 3.29
N ILE A 356 -5.60 -8.73 2.01
CA ILE A 356 -6.69 -7.93 1.45
C ILE A 356 -8.04 -8.55 1.79
N ASP A 357 -9.01 -7.70 2.18
CA ASP A 357 -10.41 -8.11 2.30
C ASP A 357 -10.99 -8.43 0.93
N PRO A 358 -11.66 -9.59 0.73
CA PRO A 358 -12.25 -9.96 -0.56
C PRO A 358 -13.25 -8.93 -1.12
N MET A 359 -14.03 -8.26 -0.26
CA MET A 359 -14.97 -7.21 -0.69
C MET A 359 -14.24 -5.94 -1.13
N LEU A 360 -13.12 -5.61 -0.46
CA LEU A 360 -12.25 -4.53 -0.91
C LEU A 360 -11.58 -4.90 -2.24
N MET A 361 -11.11 -6.15 -2.38
CA MET A 361 -10.51 -6.65 -3.62
C MET A 361 -11.48 -6.53 -4.81
N LEU A 362 -12.75 -6.90 -4.61
CA LEU A 362 -13.79 -6.73 -5.64
C LEU A 362 -13.91 -5.27 -6.09
N LYS A 363 -14.01 -4.33 -5.15
CA LYS A 363 -14.09 -2.89 -5.45
C LYS A 363 -12.84 -2.38 -6.18
N VAL A 364 -11.66 -2.83 -5.76
CA VAL A 364 -10.39 -2.47 -6.39
C VAL A 364 -10.31 -3.00 -7.83
N ILE A 365 -10.72 -4.25 -8.05
CA ILE A 365 -10.75 -4.85 -9.39
C ILE A 365 -11.70 -4.03 -10.31
N GLN A 366 -12.91 -3.74 -9.86
CA GLN A 366 -13.87 -2.93 -10.61
C GLN A 366 -13.28 -1.56 -10.96
N ARG A 367 -12.73 -0.84 -9.96
CA ARG A 367 -12.12 0.48 -10.17
C ARG A 367 -10.92 0.43 -11.13
N GLY A 368 -10.06 -0.56 -10.99
CA GLY A 368 -8.90 -0.68 -11.85
C GLY A 368 -9.23 -1.11 -13.28
N LEU A 369 -10.25 -1.96 -13.49
CA LEU A 369 -10.78 -2.28 -14.81
C LEU A 369 -11.40 -1.06 -15.46
N SER A 370 -12.14 -0.24 -14.71
CA SER A 370 -12.69 1.03 -15.16
C SER A 370 -11.59 2.02 -15.56
N ALA A 371 -10.57 2.21 -14.70
CA ALA A 371 -9.43 3.07 -15.01
C ALA A 371 -8.63 2.61 -16.24
N ALA A 372 -8.65 1.31 -16.56
CA ALA A 372 -8.06 0.73 -17.76
C ALA A 372 -8.97 0.77 -18.99
N GLY A 373 -10.19 1.29 -18.86
CA GLY A 373 -11.21 1.27 -19.91
C GLY A 373 -11.68 -0.14 -20.28
N ARG A 374 -11.55 -1.11 -19.36
CA ARG A 374 -12.01 -2.51 -19.57
C ARG A 374 -13.38 -2.78 -18.96
N TYR A 375 -13.89 -1.82 -18.21
CA TYR A 375 -15.21 -1.80 -17.61
C TYR A 375 -15.73 -0.37 -17.62
N MET A 376 -16.97 -0.17 -18.02
CA MET A 376 -17.59 1.15 -18.10
C MET A 376 -19.02 1.07 -17.58
N THR A 377 -19.39 2.01 -16.73
CA THR A 377 -20.78 2.23 -16.30
C THR A 377 -21.28 3.52 -16.89
N VAL A 378 -22.36 3.45 -17.66
CA VAL A 378 -23.03 4.64 -18.21
C VAL A 378 -24.42 4.78 -17.64
N LYS A 379 -24.80 6.01 -17.36
CA LYS A 379 -26.15 6.38 -16.92
C LYS A 379 -26.80 7.27 -17.97
N MET A 380 -28.04 6.97 -18.33
CA MET A 380 -28.82 7.74 -19.30
C MET A 380 -30.21 8.01 -18.76
N MET A 381 -30.75 9.19 -19.12
CA MET A 381 -32.14 9.56 -18.90
C MET A 381 -32.89 9.37 -20.19
N LEU A 382 -33.99 8.63 -20.18
CA LEU A 382 -34.77 8.23 -21.36
C LEU A 382 -36.26 8.51 -21.14
N SER A 383 -36.98 8.70 -22.21
CA SER A 383 -38.46 8.65 -22.15
C SER A 383 -38.92 7.21 -21.89
N ASP A 384 -39.92 7.01 -21.00
CA ASP A 384 -40.46 5.67 -20.72
C ASP A 384 -41.28 5.16 -21.89
N ARG A 385 -40.61 4.63 -22.93
CA ARG A 385 -41.22 4.10 -24.15
C ARG A 385 -40.77 2.66 -24.40
N PRO A 386 -41.64 1.79 -24.91
CA PRO A 386 -41.26 0.47 -25.35
C PRO A 386 -40.19 0.53 -26.45
N GLY A 387 -39.11 -0.28 -26.31
CA GLY A 387 -38.06 -0.40 -27.31
C GLY A 387 -36.76 0.36 -27.00
N GLU A 388 -36.76 1.37 -26.12
CA GLU A 388 -35.55 2.17 -25.82
C GLU A 388 -34.40 1.29 -25.33
N LEU A 389 -34.62 0.40 -24.34
CA LEU A 389 -33.61 -0.53 -23.85
C LEU A 389 -33.09 -1.48 -24.95
N ALA A 390 -33.99 -1.93 -25.85
CA ALA A 390 -33.61 -2.81 -26.96
C ALA A 390 -32.69 -2.07 -27.97
N THR A 391 -32.97 -0.80 -28.25
CA THR A 391 -32.14 0.05 -29.10
C THR A 391 -30.74 0.24 -28.48
N ILE A 392 -30.67 0.60 -27.20
CA ILE A 392 -29.39 0.76 -26.48
C ILE A 392 -28.60 -0.55 -26.49
N SER A 393 -29.23 -1.67 -26.18
CA SER A 393 -28.56 -2.99 -26.14
C SER A 393 -28.04 -3.39 -27.53
N ARG A 394 -28.76 -3.06 -28.62
CA ARG A 394 -28.32 -3.28 -30.00
C ARG A 394 -27.06 -2.45 -30.29
N ILE A 395 -27.07 -1.15 -29.99
CA ILE A 395 -25.92 -0.25 -30.21
C ILE A 395 -24.67 -0.77 -29.49
N ILE A 396 -24.81 -1.13 -28.22
CA ILE A 396 -23.72 -1.67 -27.41
C ILE A 396 -23.17 -2.96 -28.04
N SER A 397 -24.05 -3.87 -28.45
CA SER A 397 -23.68 -5.14 -29.09
C SER A 397 -23.02 -4.94 -30.47
N GLU A 398 -23.51 -4.04 -31.29
CA GLU A 398 -22.93 -3.70 -32.61
C GLU A 398 -21.54 -3.07 -32.49
N ASN A 399 -21.22 -2.50 -31.35
CA ASN A 399 -19.90 -1.98 -31.00
C ASN A 399 -19.06 -2.97 -30.17
N ASP A 400 -19.38 -4.27 -30.18
CA ASP A 400 -18.57 -5.33 -29.52
C ASP A 400 -18.39 -5.15 -28.01
N ALA A 401 -19.25 -4.40 -27.31
CA ALA A 401 -19.25 -4.32 -25.86
C ALA A 401 -20.25 -5.34 -25.27
N ASN A 402 -19.89 -5.92 -24.13
CA ASN A 402 -20.70 -6.93 -23.44
C ASN A 402 -21.40 -6.32 -22.22
N VAL A 403 -22.74 -6.33 -22.20
CA VAL A 403 -23.53 -5.83 -21.07
C VAL A 403 -23.44 -6.83 -19.91
N THR A 404 -23.00 -6.36 -18.74
CA THR A 404 -22.85 -7.17 -17.51
C THR A 404 -23.91 -6.86 -16.45
N GLY A 405 -24.56 -5.68 -16.56
CA GLY A 405 -25.63 -5.28 -15.64
C GLY A 405 -26.49 -4.17 -16.23
N VAL A 406 -27.79 -4.18 -15.89
CA VAL A 406 -28.75 -3.14 -16.24
C VAL A 406 -29.59 -2.82 -15.01
N ASP A 407 -29.59 -1.57 -14.60
CA ASP A 407 -30.50 -1.02 -13.61
C ASP A 407 -31.47 -0.05 -14.29
N HIS A 408 -32.78 -0.33 -14.17
CA HIS A 408 -33.83 0.46 -14.78
C HIS A 408 -34.71 1.07 -13.69
N THR A 409 -34.51 2.34 -13.40
CA THR A 409 -35.20 3.06 -12.33
C THR A 409 -36.30 3.98 -12.90
N ARG A 410 -37.54 3.73 -12.50
CA ARG A 410 -38.73 4.51 -12.91
C ARG A 410 -39.17 5.54 -11.88
N VAL A 411 -38.69 5.46 -10.65
CA VAL A 411 -39.10 6.35 -9.57
C VAL A 411 -37.88 6.92 -8.90
N GLY A 412 -37.74 8.24 -8.93
CA GLY A 412 -36.65 8.97 -8.26
C GLY A 412 -36.92 10.45 -8.21
N GLY A 413 -36.46 11.12 -7.15
CA GLY A 413 -36.73 12.55 -6.92
C GLY A 413 -36.15 13.52 -7.97
N SER A 414 -35.34 13.03 -8.92
CA SER A 414 -34.73 13.79 -10.02
C SER A 414 -35.34 13.46 -11.40
N LEU A 415 -36.35 12.58 -11.48
CA LEU A 415 -36.99 12.15 -12.73
C LEU A 415 -38.23 12.99 -12.97
N SER A 416 -38.38 13.50 -14.22
CA SER A 416 -39.64 14.10 -14.68
C SER A 416 -40.71 13.02 -14.90
N MET A 417 -42.00 13.40 -14.85
CA MET A 417 -43.06 12.47 -15.17
C MET A 417 -42.94 11.97 -16.64
N GLY A 418 -42.78 10.66 -16.81
CA GLY A 418 -42.59 10.05 -18.13
C GLY A 418 -41.12 9.78 -18.49
N ASP A 419 -40.17 10.09 -17.63
CA ASP A 419 -38.77 9.75 -17.81
C ASP A 419 -38.35 8.55 -16.94
N VAL A 420 -37.34 7.80 -17.40
CA VAL A 420 -36.68 6.72 -16.69
C VAL A 420 -35.20 6.92 -16.72
N SER A 421 -34.51 6.43 -15.69
CA SER A 421 -33.06 6.35 -15.64
C SER A 421 -32.63 4.92 -15.92
N ILE A 422 -31.72 4.73 -16.87
CA ILE A 422 -31.06 3.45 -17.11
C ILE A 422 -29.57 3.60 -16.77
N THR A 423 -29.06 2.69 -15.94
CA THR A 423 -27.63 2.52 -15.71
C THR A 423 -27.21 1.19 -16.31
N ILE A 424 -26.18 1.20 -17.14
CA ILE A 424 -25.68 0.01 -17.82
C ILE A 424 -24.21 -0.17 -17.51
N ASP A 425 -23.90 -1.34 -16.99
CA ASP A 425 -22.54 -1.83 -16.80
C ASP A 425 -22.11 -2.66 -17.98
N MET A 426 -20.92 -2.43 -18.50
CA MET A 426 -20.42 -3.16 -19.67
C MET A 426 -18.92 -3.41 -19.63
N GLU A 427 -18.53 -4.54 -20.21
CA GLU A 427 -17.13 -4.84 -20.52
C GLU A 427 -16.74 -4.17 -21.84
N THR A 428 -15.55 -3.55 -21.83
CA THR A 428 -14.97 -2.85 -22.97
C THR A 428 -13.52 -3.27 -23.22
N LYS A 429 -12.93 -2.89 -24.35
CA LYS A 429 -11.61 -3.35 -24.79
C LYS A 429 -10.49 -2.30 -24.59
N GLY A 430 -10.76 -1.27 -23.81
CA GLY A 430 -9.85 -0.16 -23.55
C GLY A 430 -10.49 1.20 -23.74
N VAL A 431 -9.77 2.26 -23.41
CA VAL A 431 -10.28 3.64 -23.40
C VAL A 431 -10.83 4.08 -24.77
N GLU A 432 -10.17 3.68 -25.86
CA GLU A 432 -10.64 4.02 -27.21
C GLU A 432 -11.97 3.34 -27.54
N HIS A 433 -12.11 2.08 -27.14
CA HIS A 433 -13.37 1.35 -27.31
C HIS A 433 -14.52 1.96 -26.47
N CYS A 434 -14.22 2.44 -25.26
CA CYS A 434 -15.19 3.20 -24.46
C CYS A 434 -15.68 4.44 -25.22
N ARG A 435 -14.79 5.20 -25.88
CA ARG A 435 -15.15 6.38 -26.68
C ARG A 435 -16.02 6.02 -27.88
N GLN A 436 -15.71 4.91 -28.58
CA GLN A 436 -16.51 4.42 -29.71
C GLN A 436 -17.94 4.09 -29.27
N VAL A 437 -18.10 3.36 -28.14
CA VAL A 437 -19.43 3.03 -27.62
C VAL A 437 -20.21 4.28 -27.22
N ILE A 438 -19.57 5.23 -26.56
CA ILE A 438 -20.19 6.51 -26.16
C ILE A 438 -20.64 7.28 -27.40
N SER A 439 -19.77 7.45 -28.42
CA SER A 439 -20.09 8.15 -29.64
C SER A 439 -21.28 7.50 -30.37
N ALA A 440 -21.31 6.16 -30.46
CA ALA A 440 -22.42 5.45 -31.10
C ALA A 440 -23.75 5.65 -30.36
N LEU A 441 -23.74 5.77 -29.04
CA LEU A 441 -24.93 6.11 -28.26
C LEU A 441 -25.37 7.56 -28.50
N GLU A 442 -24.41 8.50 -28.56
CA GLU A 442 -24.68 9.92 -28.82
C GLU A 442 -25.22 10.15 -30.25
N ASP A 443 -24.69 9.45 -31.24
CA ASP A 443 -25.15 9.53 -32.66
C ASP A 443 -26.61 9.12 -32.81
N GLU A 444 -27.12 8.20 -31.99
CA GLU A 444 -28.53 7.79 -31.94
C GLU A 444 -29.39 8.68 -31.01
N GLY A 445 -28.81 9.78 -30.49
CA GLY A 445 -29.51 10.80 -29.71
C GLY A 445 -29.58 10.54 -28.20
N PHE A 446 -28.94 9.51 -27.69
CA PHE A 446 -28.80 9.28 -26.25
C PHE A 446 -27.79 10.26 -25.62
N LYS A 447 -27.89 10.47 -24.32
CA LYS A 447 -26.98 11.32 -23.56
C LYS A 447 -26.31 10.50 -22.43
N PRO A 448 -25.32 9.66 -22.78
CA PRO A 448 -24.64 8.85 -21.78
C PRO A 448 -23.78 9.70 -20.86
N ILE A 449 -23.90 9.45 -19.56
CA ILE A 449 -23.03 10.03 -18.53
C ILE A 449 -22.21 8.87 -17.97
N ILE A 450 -20.89 8.95 -18.11
CA ILE A 450 -19.99 7.95 -17.51
C ILE A 450 -20.01 8.14 -15.99
N VAL A 451 -20.34 7.08 -15.28
CA VAL A 451 -20.38 7.04 -13.81
C VAL A 451 -19.07 6.47 -13.26
N TYR A 452 -18.51 5.49 -13.98
CA TYR A 452 -17.22 4.83 -13.72
C TYR A 452 -16.51 4.52 -15.04
#